data_2f711643fd9972e440ec656a5fd5e2db
#
_entry.id   2f711643fd9972e440ec656a5fd5e2db
#
_cell.length_a   1.000
_cell.length_b   1.000
_cell.length_c   1.000
_cell.angle_alpha   90.00
_cell.angle_beta   90.00
_cell.angle_gamma   90.00
#
_symmetry.space_group_name_H-M   'P 1'
#
loop_
_entity.id
_entity.type
_entity.pdbx_description
1 polymer ?
#
loop_
_entity_poly.entity_id
_entity_poly.type
_entity_poly.pdbx_seq_one_letter_code
_entity_poly.pdbx_strand_id
1 'polypeptide(L)' 'MRKITSIAVIVLGTLIVGIQQGTWITKGYYQSASFGQVICSLVWSLAIIGFSVLISKSIKNRFL' A
#
# COMPACT_ATOMS: atom_id res chain seq x y z
N MET A 1 -16.83 15.96 -0.59
CA MET A 1 -15.39 16.20 -0.65
C MET A 1 -14.58 15.25 0.21
N ARG A 2 -15.07 14.96 1.41
CA ARG A 2 -14.37 14.06 2.34
C ARG A 2 -14.34 12.62 1.84
N LYS A 3 -15.41 12.21 1.19
CA LYS A 3 -15.51 10.90 0.55
C LYS A 3 -14.43 10.75 -0.54
N ILE A 4 -14.23 11.81 -1.32
CA ILE A 4 -13.22 11.84 -2.39
C ILE A 4 -11.82 11.77 -1.79
N THR A 5 -11.57 12.51 -0.71
CA THR A 5 -10.26 12.48 -0.03
C THR A 5 -9.96 11.08 0.52
N SER A 6 -10.96 10.44 1.13
CA SER A 6 -10.82 9.09 1.66
C SER A 6 -10.49 8.10 0.56
N ILE A 7 -11.20 8.17 -0.57
CA ILE A 7 -10.94 7.32 -1.73
C ILE A 7 -9.56 7.59 -2.29
N ALA A 8 -9.16 8.88 -2.38
CA ALA A 8 -7.86 9.26 -2.89
C ALA A 8 -6.71 8.67 -2.05
N VAL A 9 -6.85 8.65 -0.73
CA VAL A 9 -5.84 8.06 0.16
C VAL A 9 -5.68 6.56 -0.12
N ILE A 10 -6.79 5.84 -0.27
CA ILE A 10 -6.76 4.41 -0.56
C ILE A 10 -6.13 4.17 -1.95
N VAL A 11 -6.51 4.96 -2.94
CA VAL A 11 -5.97 4.84 -4.30
C VAL A 11 -4.46 5.10 -4.30
N LEU A 12 -4.00 6.14 -3.60
CA LEU A 12 -2.57 6.45 -3.51
C LEU A 12 -1.79 5.31 -2.84
N GLY A 13 -2.31 4.76 -1.74
CA GLY A 13 -1.68 3.62 -1.08
C GLY A 13 -1.58 2.41 -1.99
N THR A 14 -2.65 2.11 -2.72
CA THR A 14 -2.68 1.01 -3.67
C THR A 14 -1.68 1.23 -4.81
N LEU A 15 -1.58 2.45 -5.33
CA LEU A 15 -0.63 2.78 -6.39
C LEU A 15 0.82 2.61 -5.92
N ILE A 16 1.13 3.06 -4.71
CA ILE A 16 2.48 2.91 -4.16
C ILE A 16 2.85 1.43 -4.08
N VAL A 17 1.96 0.61 -3.53
CA VAL A 17 2.18 -0.84 -3.43
C VAL A 17 2.31 -1.45 -4.81
N GLY A 18 1.44 -1.07 -5.74
CA GLY A 18 1.47 -1.60 -7.12
C GLY A 18 2.78 -1.28 -7.83
N ILE A 19 3.26 -0.04 -7.71
CA ILE A 19 4.53 0.37 -8.32
C ILE A 19 5.67 -0.42 -7.69
N GLN A 20 5.71 -0.54 -6.37
CA GLN A 20 6.75 -1.29 -5.67
C GLN A 20 6.78 -2.75 -6.11
N GLN A 21 5.65 -3.42 -6.09
CA GLN A 21 5.57 -4.83 -6.47
C GLN A 21 5.87 -5.02 -7.95
N GLY A 22 5.36 -4.14 -8.80
CA GLY A 22 5.63 -4.18 -10.24
C GLY A 22 7.12 -4.03 -10.53
N THR A 23 7.82 -3.13 -9.84
CA THR A 23 9.26 -2.96 -9.99
C THR A 23 10.01 -4.22 -9.57
N TRP A 24 9.63 -4.84 -8.46
CA TRP A 24 10.24 -6.09 -8.00
C TRP A 24 10.08 -7.21 -9.01
N ILE A 25 8.88 -7.35 -9.57
CA ILE A 25 8.60 -8.39 -10.56
C ILE A 25 9.38 -8.12 -11.85
N THR A 26 9.34 -6.89 -12.34
CA THR A 26 9.98 -6.51 -13.61
C THR A 26 11.49 -6.66 -13.55
N LYS A 27 12.11 -6.29 -12.43
CA LYS A 27 13.56 -6.38 -12.26
C LYS A 27 14.02 -7.77 -11.80
N GLY A 28 13.09 -8.68 -11.57
CA GLY A 28 13.42 -10.04 -11.16
C GLY A 28 13.95 -10.16 -9.75
N TYR A 29 13.67 -9.20 -8.88
CA TYR A 29 14.10 -9.27 -7.49
C TYR A 29 13.53 -10.48 -6.76
N TYR A 30 12.33 -10.92 -7.11
CA TYR A 30 11.73 -12.09 -6.51
C TYR A 30 12.48 -13.37 -6.80
N GLN A 31 13.15 -13.45 -7.96
CA GLN A 31 13.93 -14.63 -8.32
C GLN A 31 15.24 -14.72 -7.55
N SER A 32 15.84 -13.58 -7.23
CA SER A 32 17.11 -13.53 -6.51
C SER A 32 16.93 -13.24 -5.01
N ALA A 33 15.72 -12.87 -4.59
CA ALA A 33 15.46 -12.52 -3.20
C ALA A 33 15.41 -13.75 -2.31
N SER A 34 15.92 -13.62 -1.10
CA SER A 34 15.77 -14.66 -0.08
C SER A 34 14.32 -14.68 0.43
N PHE A 35 13.95 -15.79 1.07
CA PHE A 35 12.61 -15.96 1.62
C PHE A 35 12.25 -14.83 2.59
N GLY A 36 13.20 -14.42 3.44
CA GLY A 36 12.98 -13.32 4.37
C GLY A 36 12.70 -11.99 3.68
N GLN A 37 13.37 -11.71 2.55
CA GLN A 37 13.14 -10.49 1.80
C GLN A 37 11.75 -10.47 1.17
N VAL A 38 11.27 -11.61 0.68
CA VAL A 38 9.93 -11.72 0.12
C VAL A 38 8.89 -11.46 1.20
N ILE A 39 9.07 -12.05 2.38
CA ILE A 39 8.16 -11.83 3.51
C ILE A 39 8.16 -10.36 3.92
N CYS A 40 9.33 -9.72 4.03
CA CYS A 40 9.42 -8.29 4.37
C CYS A 40 8.69 -7.43 3.34
N SER A 41 8.81 -7.73 2.07
CA SER A 41 8.11 -6.99 1.02
C SER A 41 6.59 -7.12 1.17
N LEU A 42 6.09 -8.31 1.44
CA LEU A 42 4.66 -8.54 1.65
C LEU A 42 4.14 -7.82 2.89
N VAL A 43 4.89 -7.89 4.00
CA VAL A 43 4.52 -7.20 5.24
C VAL A 43 4.49 -5.69 5.02
N TRP A 44 5.46 -5.15 4.31
CA TRP A 44 5.51 -3.73 3.97
C TRP A 44 4.28 -3.30 3.17
N SER A 45 3.93 -4.09 2.14
CA SER A 45 2.75 -3.81 1.32
C SER A 45 1.47 -3.83 2.16
N LEU A 46 1.32 -4.81 3.04
CA LEU A 46 0.17 -4.91 3.92
C LEU A 46 0.11 -3.73 4.89
N ALA A 47 1.26 -3.29 5.41
CA ALA A 47 1.33 -2.15 6.31
C ALA A 47 0.86 -0.87 5.59
N ILE A 48 1.31 -0.63 4.37
CA ILE A 48 0.91 0.54 3.59
C ILE A 48 -0.61 0.54 3.36
N ILE A 49 -1.16 -0.60 2.95
CA ILE A 49 -2.59 -0.73 2.72
C ILE A 49 -3.37 -0.52 4.03
N GLY A 50 -2.91 -1.12 5.12
CA GLY A 50 -3.53 -0.98 6.42
C GLY A 50 -3.55 0.47 6.91
N PHE A 51 -2.42 1.17 6.78
CA PHE A 51 -2.35 2.59 7.13
C PHE A 51 -3.28 3.44 6.27
N SER A 52 -3.35 3.15 4.98
CA SER A 52 -4.25 3.87 4.06
C SER A 52 -5.69 3.72 4.50
N VAL A 53 -6.10 2.51 4.87
CA VAL A 53 -7.46 2.25 5.35
C VAL A 53 -7.73 2.97 6.66
N LEU A 54 -6.77 2.94 7.60
CA LEU A 54 -6.91 3.63 8.89
C LEU A 54 -7.02 5.14 8.71
N ILE A 55 -6.19 5.72 7.86
CA ILE A 55 -6.23 7.15 7.57
C ILE A 55 -7.57 7.51 6.93
N SER A 56 -8.03 6.70 5.99
CA SER A 56 -9.32 6.90 5.34
C SER A 56 -10.47 6.91 6.36
N LYS A 57 -10.46 5.95 7.29
CA LYS A 57 -11.47 5.90 8.35
C LYS A 57 -11.39 7.10 9.28
N SER A 58 -10.19 7.53 9.64
CA SER A 58 -9.97 8.68 10.50
C SER A 58 -10.53 9.95 9.84
N ILE A 59 -10.25 10.14 8.55
CA ILE A 59 -10.77 11.29 7.81
C ILE A 59 -12.29 11.26 7.79
N LYS A 60 -12.87 10.11 7.50
CA LYS A 60 -14.31 9.94 7.44
C LYS A 60 -14.96 10.23 8.77
N ASN A 61 -14.41 9.75 9.88
CA ASN A 61 -14.95 9.95 11.21
C ASN A 61 -14.81 11.38 11.71
N ARG A 62 -13.70 12.05 11.37
CA ARG A 62 -13.45 13.43 11.83
C ARG A 62 -14.30 14.45 11.10
N PHE A 63 -14.64 14.19 9.86
CA PHE A 63 -15.26 15.19 9.01
C PHE A 63 -16.72 14.90 8.67
N LEU A 64 -17.24 13.83 9.19
CA LEU A 64 -18.66 13.56 9.12
C LEU A 64 -19.37 14.22 10.28
#